data_7e272905e1381577342de5e879cdfdb2
#
_entry.id   7e272905e1381577342de5e879cdfdb2
#
_cell.length_a   1.000
_cell.length_b   1.000
_cell.length_c   1.000
_cell.angle_alpha   90.00
_cell.angle_beta   90.00
_cell.angle_gamma   90.00
#
_symmetry.space_group_name_H-M   'P 1'
#
loop_
_entity.id
_entity.type
_entity.pdbx_description
1 polymer ?
#
loop_
_entity_poly.entity_id
_entity_poly.type
_entity_poly.pdbx_seq_one_letter_code
_entity_poly.pdbx_strand_id
1 'polypeptide(L)'
;MKQLLLMTAGALMAVALGPVFTNGAPAFAQTEAASADEPMSKTCRVGPRSREVEIQRIEPFKVFDNLYHVGPCYVSVWILTTPEGHIMFDTTQEPFIDMVIDNIAKVGLDIQDIRYILINHGHLDHAGGAARFQELTGARVLAVEGDWPLIEALNGRPGSRDPEGRPNRMPARDVVVREGDTLDLGDQHLTLHTGPGHTPGMMVVEGIVLRDGTDTYNGIWGNAGGGGEGLAGAEQGLRNANLMASIRDIRVNMRTHSWQDPDGAPGGGIHERAKLLPTRQPGEPHPFVDPPEFYQDRVAQALESAQRVLAEEQAKAQSNP
;
A
#
# COMPACT_ATOMS: atom_id res chain seq x y z
N MET A 1 17.29 36.91 -78.33
CA MET A 1 18.71 37.15 -78.69
C MET A 1 19.57 36.81 -77.48
N LYS A 2 20.56 35.97 -77.76
CA LYS A 2 21.77 35.66 -76.96
C LYS A 2 21.64 35.01 -75.57
N GLN A 3 21.92 33.74 -75.64
CA GLN A 3 22.49 32.84 -74.61
C GLN A 3 23.69 33.49 -73.86
N LEU A 4 23.82 33.16 -72.57
CA LEU A 4 25.17 32.97 -72.05
C LEU A 4 25.15 31.83 -71.04
N LEU A 5 25.84 30.75 -71.43
CA LEU A 5 26.22 29.63 -70.56
C LEU A 5 27.31 30.10 -69.58
N LEU A 6 27.23 29.74 -68.33
CA LEU A 6 28.40 29.62 -67.45
C LEU A 6 28.33 28.30 -66.68
N MET A 7 29.23 27.42 -67.01
CA MET A 7 29.59 26.24 -66.23
C MET A 7 30.39 26.68 -65.00
N THR A 8 30.08 26.18 -63.81
CA THR A 8 31.04 26.11 -62.72
C THR A 8 30.99 24.74 -62.08
N ALA A 9 32.21 24.26 -61.90
CA ALA A 9 32.61 22.91 -61.51
C ALA A 9 32.06 22.46 -60.15
N GLY A 10 31.68 21.18 -60.11
CA GLY A 10 31.31 20.53 -58.85
C GLY A 10 32.50 20.18 -57.98
N ALA A 11 32.36 20.44 -56.70
CA ALA A 11 33.20 19.84 -55.69
C ALA A 11 32.41 18.75 -54.99
N LEU A 12 32.74 17.48 -55.19
CA LEU A 12 32.25 16.37 -54.40
C LEU A 12 32.82 16.48 -52.99
N MET A 13 32.00 16.80 -52.03
CA MET A 13 32.31 16.55 -50.64
C MET A 13 31.82 15.15 -50.26
N ALA A 14 32.79 14.27 -49.97
CA ALA A 14 32.51 12.97 -49.39
C ALA A 14 32.05 13.15 -47.94
N VAL A 15 30.79 12.89 -47.66
CA VAL A 15 30.27 12.82 -46.32
C VAL A 15 30.64 11.46 -45.75
N ALA A 16 31.56 11.46 -44.77
CA ALA A 16 31.86 10.27 -44.00
C ALA A 16 30.65 9.91 -43.15
N LEU A 17 30.03 8.76 -43.42
CA LEU A 17 29.03 8.15 -42.57
C LEU A 17 29.73 7.63 -41.31
N GLY A 18 29.54 8.34 -40.19
CA GLY A 18 29.86 7.86 -38.86
C GLY A 18 28.97 6.67 -38.47
N PRO A 19 29.41 5.84 -37.50
CA PRO A 19 28.69 4.63 -37.14
C PRO A 19 27.31 4.99 -36.58
N VAL A 20 26.27 4.41 -37.15
CA VAL A 20 24.89 4.42 -36.63
C VAL A 20 24.90 3.62 -35.34
N PHE A 21 24.84 4.29 -34.19
CA PHE A 21 24.50 3.64 -32.95
C PHE A 21 23.05 3.19 -33.04
N THR A 22 22.84 1.90 -33.27
CA THR A 22 21.56 1.24 -33.09
C THR A 22 21.30 1.25 -31.56
N ASN A 23 20.46 2.16 -31.08
CA ASN A 23 19.87 2.06 -29.76
C ASN A 23 19.08 0.75 -29.71
N GLY A 24 19.70 -0.32 -29.25
CA GLY A 24 19.02 -1.51 -28.83
C GLY A 24 18.10 -1.13 -27.70
N ALA A 25 16.80 -1.19 -27.92
CA ALA A 25 15.84 -1.16 -26.84
C ALA A 25 16.25 -2.21 -25.80
N PRO A 26 16.19 -1.90 -24.48
CA PRO A 26 16.50 -2.91 -23.49
C PRO A 26 15.58 -4.10 -23.72
N ALA A 27 16.18 -5.27 -23.92
CA ALA A 27 15.44 -6.52 -23.97
C ALA A 27 14.66 -6.61 -22.66
N PHE A 28 13.33 -6.53 -22.74
CA PHE A 28 12.47 -6.89 -21.64
C PHE A 28 12.85 -8.32 -21.25
N ALA A 29 13.43 -8.46 -20.07
CA ALA A 29 13.71 -9.77 -19.50
C ALA A 29 12.40 -10.57 -19.58
N GLN A 30 12.47 -11.72 -20.24
CA GLN A 30 11.37 -12.69 -20.21
C GLN A 30 11.17 -13.04 -18.75
N THR A 31 10.10 -12.52 -18.14
CA THR A 31 9.69 -12.91 -16.80
C THR A 31 9.32 -14.38 -16.88
N GLU A 32 10.09 -15.23 -16.17
CA GLU A 32 9.75 -16.63 -15.97
C GLU A 32 8.30 -16.73 -15.51
N ALA A 33 7.56 -17.66 -16.09
CA ALA A 33 6.20 -17.97 -15.62
C ALA A 33 6.30 -18.39 -14.16
N ALA A 34 5.53 -17.73 -13.30
CA ALA A 34 5.47 -18.08 -11.88
C ALA A 34 5.22 -19.59 -11.76
N SER A 35 6.09 -20.30 -11.03
CA SER A 35 5.91 -21.72 -10.75
C SER A 35 4.67 -21.93 -9.87
N ALA A 36 4.03 -23.09 -9.98
CA ALA A 36 2.86 -23.42 -9.15
C ALA A 36 3.17 -23.40 -7.63
N ASP A 37 4.45 -23.34 -7.26
CA ASP A 37 4.96 -23.33 -5.88
C ASP A 37 5.31 -21.93 -5.36
N GLU A 38 5.15 -20.85 -6.15
CA GLU A 38 5.41 -19.50 -5.63
C GLU A 38 4.36 -19.08 -4.61
N PRO A 39 4.79 -18.40 -3.50
CA PRO A 39 3.85 -17.85 -2.53
C PRO A 39 2.81 -16.93 -3.20
N MET A 40 1.55 -17.03 -2.77
CA MET A 40 0.46 -16.24 -3.36
C MET A 40 0.72 -14.74 -3.22
N SER A 41 1.25 -14.27 -2.11
CA SER A 41 1.65 -12.89 -1.89
C SER A 41 2.61 -12.37 -2.96
N LYS A 42 3.56 -13.20 -3.41
CA LYS A 42 4.48 -12.87 -4.50
C LYS A 42 3.77 -12.87 -5.86
N THR A 43 2.92 -13.89 -6.12
CA THR A 43 2.12 -13.97 -7.35
C THR A 43 1.19 -12.77 -7.53
N CYS A 44 0.60 -12.27 -6.44
CA CYS A 44 -0.28 -11.09 -6.47
C CYS A 44 0.43 -9.80 -6.90
N ARG A 45 1.71 -9.67 -6.58
CA ARG A 45 2.49 -8.45 -6.79
C ARG A 45 3.11 -8.37 -8.19
N VAL A 46 3.82 -9.41 -8.60
CA VAL A 46 4.75 -9.39 -9.74
C VAL A 46 4.42 -10.48 -10.76
N GLY A 47 4.94 -10.31 -11.96
CA GLY A 47 4.74 -11.23 -13.06
C GLY A 47 3.60 -10.83 -14.00
N PRO A 48 3.52 -11.46 -15.18
CA PRO A 48 2.55 -11.10 -16.21
C PRO A 48 1.10 -11.29 -15.76
N ARG A 49 0.88 -12.24 -14.85
CA ARG A 49 -0.45 -12.59 -14.34
C ARG A 49 -0.94 -11.70 -13.17
N SER A 50 -0.08 -10.90 -12.56
CA SER A 50 -0.47 -10.05 -11.41
C SER A 50 -1.54 -8.99 -11.75
N ARG A 51 -1.76 -8.72 -13.03
CA ARG A 51 -2.82 -7.81 -13.53
C ARG A 51 -4.09 -8.53 -13.97
N GLU A 52 -4.10 -9.85 -13.99
CA GLU A 52 -5.30 -10.62 -14.30
C GLU A 52 -6.31 -10.49 -13.16
N VAL A 53 -7.54 -10.11 -13.49
CA VAL A 53 -8.62 -9.92 -12.48
C VAL A 53 -8.86 -11.20 -11.68
N GLU A 54 -8.82 -12.36 -12.34
CA GLU A 54 -9.04 -13.66 -11.68
C GLU A 54 -7.97 -14.02 -10.66
N ILE A 55 -6.71 -13.63 -10.89
CA ILE A 55 -5.62 -13.82 -9.90
C ILE A 55 -5.86 -12.95 -8.65
N GLN A 56 -6.48 -11.80 -8.82
CA GLN A 56 -6.77 -10.89 -7.72
C GLN A 56 -8.01 -11.30 -6.91
N ARG A 57 -8.87 -12.17 -7.46
CA ARG A 57 -10.05 -12.68 -6.76
C ARG A 57 -9.65 -13.73 -5.74
N ILE A 58 -9.79 -13.38 -4.48
CA ILE A 58 -9.57 -14.30 -3.36
C ILE A 58 -10.83 -14.37 -2.48
N GLU A 59 -11.02 -15.51 -1.82
CA GLU A 59 -12.06 -15.61 -0.82
C GLU A 59 -11.69 -14.80 0.42
N PRO A 60 -12.65 -14.08 1.00
CA PRO A 60 -12.44 -13.33 2.23
C PRO A 60 -12.29 -14.31 3.42
N PHE A 61 -11.62 -13.86 4.47
CA PHE A 61 -11.45 -14.68 5.66
C PHE A 61 -11.49 -13.87 6.95
N LYS A 62 -12.01 -14.51 7.99
CA LYS A 62 -11.95 -13.99 9.35
C LYS A 62 -10.55 -14.26 9.91
N VAL A 63 -9.89 -13.21 10.39
CA VAL A 63 -8.53 -13.29 10.96
C VAL A 63 -8.59 -13.40 12.47
N PHE A 64 -9.27 -12.47 13.12
CA PHE A 64 -9.55 -12.44 14.55
C PHE A 64 -11.07 -12.38 14.78
N ASP A 65 -11.51 -12.48 16.01
CA ASP A 65 -12.94 -12.42 16.30
C ASP A 65 -13.59 -11.11 15.84
N ASN A 66 -12.80 -10.06 15.72
CA ASN A 66 -13.24 -8.74 15.29
C ASN A 66 -12.47 -8.19 14.08
N LEU A 67 -11.68 -9.01 13.35
CA LEU A 67 -10.94 -8.56 12.17
C LEU A 67 -11.14 -9.50 10.98
N TYR A 68 -11.47 -8.93 9.83
CA TYR A 68 -11.71 -9.64 8.58
C TYR A 68 -10.88 -9.05 7.44
N HIS A 69 -10.33 -9.91 6.58
CA HIS A 69 -9.73 -9.51 5.31
C HIS A 69 -10.74 -9.73 4.20
N VAL A 70 -11.05 -8.65 3.46
CA VAL A 70 -12.07 -8.67 2.39
C VAL A 70 -11.54 -8.16 1.05
N GLY A 71 -10.27 -7.75 1.00
CA GLY A 71 -9.63 -7.15 -0.16
C GLY A 71 -9.25 -8.14 -1.27
N PRO A 72 -8.79 -7.62 -2.41
CA PRO A 72 -8.14 -8.43 -3.45
C PRO A 72 -6.77 -8.94 -2.98
N CYS A 73 -6.17 -9.80 -3.81
CA CYS A 73 -4.91 -10.46 -3.50
C CYS A 73 -3.75 -9.48 -3.25
N TYR A 74 -3.67 -8.37 -3.97
CA TYR A 74 -2.51 -7.47 -3.93
C TYR A 74 -2.60 -6.34 -2.90
N VAL A 75 -3.78 -5.79 -2.66
CA VAL A 75 -4.04 -4.75 -1.67
C VAL A 75 -4.98 -5.26 -0.60
N SER A 76 -4.64 -5.01 0.64
CA SER A 76 -5.44 -5.48 1.76
C SER A 76 -6.54 -4.48 2.07
N VAL A 77 -7.75 -4.98 2.18
CA VAL A 77 -8.89 -4.25 2.74
C VAL A 77 -9.33 -4.99 3.98
N TRP A 78 -9.34 -4.30 5.12
CA TRP A 78 -9.69 -4.87 6.40
C TRP A 78 -10.99 -4.29 6.94
N ILE A 79 -11.78 -5.11 7.62
CA ILE A 79 -12.93 -4.67 8.41
C ILE A 79 -12.67 -5.01 9.86
N LEU A 80 -12.64 -4.00 10.72
CA LEU A 80 -12.60 -4.13 12.18
C LEU A 80 -14.01 -3.91 12.72
N THR A 81 -14.57 -4.93 13.35
CA THR A 81 -15.92 -4.86 13.91
C THR A 81 -15.90 -4.41 15.36
N THR A 82 -16.85 -3.56 15.72
CA THR A 82 -17.10 -3.10 17.10
C THR A 82 -18.59 -3.20 17.43
N PRO A 83 -18.99 -3.08 18.70
CA PRO A 83 -20.40 -3.05 19.08
C PRO A 83 -21.20 -1.87 18.49
N GLU A 84 -20.52 -0.79 18.06
CA GLU A 84 -21.15 0.43 17.58
C GLU A 84 -21.06 0.59 16.03
N GLY A 85 -20.54 -0.42 15.34
CA GLY A 85 -20.36 -0.43 13.89
C GLY A 85 -18.95 -0.84 13.50
N HIS A 86 -18.57 -0.61 12.24
CA HIS A 86 -17.33 -1.12 11.68
C HIS A 86 -16.41 0.00 11.20
N ILE A 87 -15.12 -0.28 11.25
CA ILE A 87 -14.06 0.54 10.65
C ILE A 87 -13.52 -0.24 9.46
N MET A 88 -13.53 0.38 8.29
CA MET A 88 -12.93 -0.15 7.07
C MET A 88 -11.57 0.52 6.85
N PHE A 89 -10.55 -0.28 6.58
CA PHE A 89 -9.19 0.18 6.29
C PHE A 89 -8.88 -0.09 4.82
N ASP A 90 -8.67 0.97 4.05
CA ASP A 90 -8.57 1.02 2.59
C ASP A 90 -9.82 0.51 1.87
N THR A 91 -9.89 0.72 0.54
CA THR A 91 -11.11 0.43 -0.24
C THR A 91 -10.86 -0.24 -1.57
N THR A 92 -9.59 -0.45 -1.96
CA THR A 92 -9.20 -0.92 -3.29
C THR A 92 -9.54 0.07 -4.43
N GLN A 93 -9.52 -0.40 -5.67
CA GLN A 93 -9.82 0.35 -6.90
C GLN A 93 -10.62 -0.53 -7.88
N GLU A 94 -11.14 0.07 -8.97
CA GLU A 94 -11.66 -0.71 -10.07
C GLU A 94 -10.59 -1.68 -10.64
N PRO A 95 -10.95 -2.92 -10.98
CA PRO A 95 -12.30 -3.50 -11.07
C PRO A 95 -12.73 -4.30 -9.82
N PHE A 96 -12.13 -4.06 -8.65
CA PHE A 96 -12.26 -4.92 -7.47
C PHE A 96 -13.27 -4.42 -6.43
N ILE A 97 -13.88 -3.25 -6.64
CA ILE A 97 -14.79 -2.62 -5.64
C ILE A 97 -15.99 -3.52 -5.36
N ASP A 98 -16.68 -4.00 -6.41
CA ASP A 98 -17.83 -4.88 -6.25
C ASP A 98 -17.45 -6.23 -5.61
N MET A 99 -16.24 -6.75 -5.90
CA MET A 99 -15.73 -7.95 -5.24
C MET A 99 -15.58 -7.73 -3.72
N VAL A 100 -15.10 -6.57 -3.28
CA VAL A 100 -14.98 -6.26 -1.84
C VAL A 100 -16.36 -6.15 -1.19
N ILE A 101 -17.34 -5.56 -1.88
CA ILE A 101 -18.74 -5.51 -1.41
C ILE A 101 -19.28 -6.94 -1.21
N ASP A 102 -19.10 -7.81 -2.20
CA ASP A 102 -19.52 -9.22 -2.12
C ASP A 102 -18.77 -9.96 -1.00
N ASN A 103 -17.50 -9.70 -0.83
CA ASN A 103 -16.67 -10.32 0.20
C ASN A 103 -17.10 -9.93 1.63
N ILE A 104 -17.52 -8.68 1.84
CA ILE A 104 -18.11 -8.24 3.12
C ILE A 104 -19.35 -9.07 3.45
N ALA A 105 -20.25 -9.24 2.47
CA ALA A 105 -21.45 -10.07 2.65
C ALA A 105 -21.12 -11.55 2.88
N LYS A 106 -20.13 -12.11 2.17
CA LYS A 106 -19.68 -13.51 2.32
C LYS A 106 -19.17 -13.82 3.74
N VAL A 107 -18.54 -12.89 4.41
CA VAL A 107 -18.10 -13.09 5.82
C VAL A 107 -19.21 -12.80 6.83
N GLY A 108 -20.44 -12.53 6.36
CA GLY A 108 -21.62 -12.34 7.21
C GLY A 108 -21.74 -10.94 7.83
N LEU A 109 -21.03 -9.95 7.29
CA LEU A 109 -21.08 -8.57 7.75
C LEU A 109 -22.10 -7.77 6.92
N ASP A 110 -22.79 -6.83 7.58
CA ASP A 110 -23.63 -5.86 6.88
C ASP A 110 -22.77 -4.63 6.53
N ILE A 111 -22.68 -4.32 5.24
CA ILE A 111 -21.96 -3.14 4.75
C ILE A 111 -22.52 -1.85 5.37
N GLN A 112 -23.83 -1.82 5.72
CA GLN A 112 -24.48 -0.67 6.34
C GLN A 112 -23.96 -0.35 7.75
N ASP A 113 -23.22 -1.27 8.37
CA ASP A 113 -22.61 -1.07 9.68
C ASP A 113 -21.25 -0.36 9.61
N ILE A 114 -20.69 -0.13 8.42
CA ILE A 114 -19.46 0.66 8.27
C ILE A 114 -19.73 2.12 8.64
N ARG A 115 -19.00 2.63 9.64
CA ARG A 115 -19.09 4.02 10.15
C ARG A 115 -17.95 4.89 9.67
N TYR A 116 -16.77 4.31 9.55
CA TYR A 116 -15.55 5.01 9.15
C TYR A 116 -14.79 4.22 8.10
N ILE A 117 -14.20 4.95 7.15
CA ILE A 117 -13.32 4.45 6.10
C ILE A 117 -11.99 5.20 6.26
N LEU A 118 -10.94 4.50 6.64
CA LEU A 118 -9.61 5.04 6.82
C LEU A 118 -8.77 4.75 5.57
N ILE A 119 -8.22 5.79 4.97
CA ILE A 119 -7.37 5.67 3.77
C ILE A 119 -5.92 5.78 4.19
N ASN A 120 -5.13 4.73 3.91
CA ASN A 120 -3.71 4.72 4.25
C ASN A 120 -2.95 5.81 3.53
N HIS A 121 -3.15 5.92 2.21
CA HIS A 121 -2.60 7.00 1.40
C HIS A 121 -3.40 7.20 0.10
N GLY A 122 -3.13 8.32 -0.59
CA GLY A 122 -3.99 8.82 -1.65
C GLY A 122 -3.91 8.09 -3.00
N HIS A 123 -3.21 6.95 -3.14
CA HIS A 123 -3.20 6.20 -4.39
C HIS A 123 -4.53 5.49 -4.64
N LEU A 124 -4.79 5.18 -5.94
CA LEU A 124 -6.06 4.60 -6.38
C LEU A 124 -6.37 3.27 -5.70
N ASP A 125 -5.37 2.43 -5.51
CA ASP A 125 -5.54 1.09 -4.93
C ASP A 125 -5.89 1.10 -3.43
N HIS A 126 -5.78 2.26 -2.78
CA HIS A 126 -6.24 2.47 -1.40
C HIS A 126 -7.53 3.28 -1.33
N ALA A 127 -7.66 4.32 -2.14
CA ALA A 127 -8.75 5.31 -2.04
C ALA A 127 -9.81 5.19 -3.16
N GLY A 128 -9.56 4.40 -4.22
CA GLY A 128 -10.39 4.40 -5.44
C GLY A 128 -11.83 3.94 -5.24
N GLY A 129 -12.10 3.12 -4.24
CA GLY A 129 -13.43 2.66 -3.87
C GLY A 129 -14.16 3.55 -2.86
N ALA A 130 -13.47 4.51 -2.23
CA ALA A 130 -13.98 5.20 -1.06
C ALA A 130 -15.29 5.97 -1.32
N ALA A 131 -15.41 6.64 -2.47
CA ALA A 131 -16.67 7.30 -2.84
C ALA A 131 -17.84 6.33 -2.96
N ARG A 132 -17.61 5.15 -3.53
CA ARG A 132 -18.64 4.11 -3.68
C ARG A 132 -19.09 3.56 -2.34
N PHE A 133 -18.13 3.26 -1.45
CA PHE A 133 -18.47 2.81 -0.09
C PHE A 133 -19.18 3.90 0.70
N GLN A 134 -18.72 5.16 0.63
CA GLN A 134 -19.38 6.29 1.29
C GLN A 134 -20.84 6.46 0.82
N GLU A 135 -21.09 6.36 -0.48
CA GLU A 135 -22.46 6.43 -1.04
C GLU A 135 -23.36 5.30 -0.56
N LEU A 136 -22.82 4.10 -0.42
CA LEU A 136 -23.59 2.93 0.03
C LEU A 136 -23.90 2.96 1.53
N THR A 137 -22.97 3.50 2.34
CA THR A 137 -23.00 3.33 3.81
C THR A 137 -23.28 4.61 4.58
N GLY A 138 -22.99 5.76 3.97
CA GLY A 138 -22.94 7.04 4.69
C GLY A 138 -21.72 7.21 5.61
N ALA A 139 -20.74 6.30 5.53
CA ALA A 139 -19.53 6.34 6.35
C ALA A 139 -18.70 7.60 6.12
N ARG A 140 -18.01 8.06 7.16
CA ARG A 140 -17.06 9.17 7.06
C ARG A 140 -15.72 8.65 6.50
N VAL A 141 -15.15 9.37 5.55
CA VAL A 141 -13.85 9.05 4.93
C VAL A 141 -12.76 9.90 5.58
N LEU A 142 -11.77 9.21 6.16
CA LEU A 142 -10.64 9.80 6.85
C LEU A 142 -9.38 9.62 5.99
N ALA A 143 -8.69 10.74 5.69
CA ALA A 143 -7.38 10.70 5.08
C ALA A 143 -6.49 11.81 5.67
N VAL A 144 -5.17 11.57 5.65
CA VAL A 144 -4.18 12.53 6.14
C VAL A 144 -4.22 13.80 5.30
N GLU A 145 -4.05 14.96 5.94
CA GLU A 145 -4.12 16.28 5.32
C GLU A 145 -3.28 16.38 4.04
N GLY A 146 -2.07 15.82 4.06
CA GLY A 146 -1.14 15.87 2.92
C GLY A 146 -1.59 15.07 1.68
N ASP A 147 -2.48 14.08 1.85
CA ASP A 147 -2.92 13.20 0.76
C ASP A 147 -4.23 13.64 0.10
N TRP A 148 -5.01 14.50 0.71
CA TRP A 148 -6.24 14.97 0.10
C TRP A 148 -6.04 15.60 -1.30
N PRO A 149 -4.99 16.43 -1.54
CA PRO A 149 -4.74 16.94 -2.90
C PRO A 149 -4.47 15.85 -3.93
N LEU A 150 -3.78 14.76 -3.53
CA LEU A 150 -3.52 13.61 -4.39
C LEU A 150 -4.80 12.85 -4.69
N ILE A 151 -5.62 12.57 -3.67
CA ILE A 151 -6.94 11.94 -3.82
C ILE A 151 -7.79 12.71 -4.83
N GLU A 152 -7.91 14.04 -4.65
CA GLU A 152 -8.68 14.91 -5.53
C GLU A 152 -8.15 14.89 -6.99
N ALA A 153 -6.82 14.89 -7.16
CA ALA A 153 -6.16 14.89 -8.48
C ALA A 153 -6.32 13.58 -9.25
N LEU A 154 -6.55 12.47 -8.54
CA LEU A 154 -6.73 11.14 -9.14
C LEU A 154 -8.18 10.81 -9.51
N ASN A 155 -9.14 11.70 -9.22
CA ASN A 155 -10.53 11.49 -9.58
C ASN A 155 -10.71 11.29 -11.10
N GLY A 156 -11.43 10.25 -11.49
CA GLY A 156 -11.64 9.87 -12.89
C GLY A 156 -10.47 9.12 -13.54
N ARG A 157 -9.39 8.84 -12.82
CA ARG A 157 -8.27 8.05 -13.36
C ARG A 157 -8.59 6.55 -13.32
N PRO A 158 -8.27 5.80 -14.38
CA PRO A 158 -8.38 4.35 -14.34
C PRO A 158 -7.27 3.72 -13.48
N GLY A 159 -7.59 2.62 -12.83
CA GLY A 159 -6.63 1.81 -12.11
C GLY A 159 -5.66 1.08 -13.05
N SER A 160 -4.43 0.87 -12.61
CA SER A 160 -3.39 0.19 -13.40
C SER A 160 -3.69 -1.29 -13.65
N ARG A 161 -4.64 -1.87 -12.94
CA ARG A 161 -5.04 -3.28 -13.01
C ARG A 161 -6.40 -3.48 -13.67
N ASP A 162 -7.04 -2.42 -14.15
CA ASP A 162 -8.31 -2.53 -14.87
C ASP A 162 -8.06 -2.58 -16.38
N PRO A 163 -8.30 -3.75 -17.04
CA PRO A 163 -8.14 -3.90 -18.48
C PRO A 163 -9.18 -3.11 -19.29
N GLU A 164 -10.29 -2.72 -18.67
CA GLU A 164 -11.35 -1.94 -19.32
C GLU A 164 -11.15 -0.43 -19.13
N GLY A 165 -10.20 -0.03 -18.30
CA GLY A 165 -9.90 1.39 -18.06
C GLY A 165 -11.02 2.16 -17.37
N ARG A 166 -11.83 1.50 -16.51
CA ARG A 166 -12.91 2.16 -15.77
C ARG A 166 -12.39 3.26 -14.87
N PRO A 167 -13.01 4.43 -14.86
CA PRO A 167 -12.57 5.54 -14.01
C PRO A 167 -12.90 5.25 -12.54
N ASN A 168 -11.90 5.44 -11.67
CA ASN A 168 -12.16 5.46 -10.23
C ASN A 168 -12.82 6.78 -9.83
N ARG A 169 -13.78 6.71 -8.92
CA ARG A 169 -14.42 7.88 -8.32
C ARG A 169 -13.85 8.08 -6.93
N MET A 170 -13.03 9.14 -6.81
CA MET A 170 -12.43 9.47 -5.53
C MET A 170 -13.43 10.20 -4.63
N PRO A 171 -13.36 10.04 -3.30
CA PRO A 171 -14.24 10.74 -2.38
C PRO A 171 -13.96 12.23 -2.39
N ALA A 172 -15.00 13.04 -2.15
CA ALA A 172 -14.79 14.44 -1.77
C ALA A 172 -14.11 14.51 -0.40
N ARG A 173 -13.34 15.57 -0.18
CA ARG A 173 -12.68 15.80 1.11
C ARG A 173 -13.71 15.80 2.24
N ASP A 174 -13.52 14.91 3.22
CA ASP A 174 -14.44 14.73 4.33
C ASP A 174 -13.74 14.98 5.69
N VAL A 175 -13.06 14.00 6.28
CA VAL A 175 -12.33 14.19 7.53
C VAL A 175 -10.83 14.31 7.24
N VAL A 176 -10.28 15.44 7.64
CA VAL A 176 -8.83 15.70 7.51
C VAL A 176 -8.13 15.25 8.78
N VAL A 177 -7.28 14.23 8.65
CA VAL A 177 -6.50 13.68 9.77
C VAL A 177 -5.16 14.39 9.88
N ARG A 178 -4.78 14.72 11.12
CA ARG A 178 -3.49 15.28 11.51
C ARG A 178 -2.79 14.39 12.52
N GLU A 179 -1.51 14.64 12.71
CA GLU A 179 -0.70 13.90 13.68
C GLU A 179 -1.31 13.92 15.08
N GLY A 180 -1.52 12.73 15.65
CA GLY A 180 -2.04 12.55 16.99
C GLY A 180 -3.56 12.68 17.14
N ASP A 181 -4.31 12.83 16.03
CA ASP A 181 -5.77 12.75 16.07
C ASP A 181 -6.21 11.36 16.58
N THR A 182 -7.38 11.30 17.22
CA THR A 182 -7.92 10.04 17.73
C THR A 182 -9.26 9.70 17.12
N LEU A 183 -9.56 8.40 17.06
CA LEU A 183 -10.85 7.88 16.61
C LEU A 183 -11.35 6.84 17.61
N ASP A 184 -12.49 7.13 18.22
CA ASP A 184 -13.20 6.21 19.10
C ASP A 184 -14.41 5.61 18.41
N LEU A 185 -14.56 4.29 18.47
CA LEU A 185 -15.76 3.58 18.03
C LEU A 185 -15.92 2.29 18.83
N GLY A 186 -16.99 2.20 19.58
CA GLY A 186 -17.25 1.08 20.47
C GLY A 186 -16.13 0.88 21.49
N ASP A 187 -15.44 -0.24 21.40
CA ASP A 187 -14.32 -0.61 22.28
C ASP A 187 -12.93 -0.37 21.66
N GLN A 188 -12.87 0.36 20.55
CA GLN A 188 -11.62 0.74 19.90
C GLN A 188 -11.30 2.21 20.20
N HIS A 189 -10.05 2.46 20.61
CA HIS A 189 -9.48 3.79 20.89
C HIS A 189 -8.21 3.94 20.06
N LEU A 190 -8.35 4.49 18.85
CA LEU A 190 -7.29 4.53 17.87
C LEU A 190 -6.55 5.88 17.91
N THR A 191 -5.22 5.85 17.79
CA THR A 191 -4.41 7.04 17.52
C THR A 191 -3.98 7.03 16.06
N LEU A 192 -4.19 8.16 15.39
CA LEU A 192 -3.91 8.33 13.97
C LEU A 192 -2.63 9.15 13.81
N HIS A 193 -1.61 8.55 13.20
CA HIS A 193 -0.32 9.20 12.95
C HIS A 193 -0.14 9.49 11.48
N THR A 194 0.76 10.44 11.20
CA THR A 194 1.15 10.81 9.83
C THR A 194 2.59 10.42 9.56
N GLY A 195 2.83 9.69 8.48
CA GLY A 195 4.17 9.20 8.12
C GLY A 195 4.50 9.43 6.65
N PRO A 196 4.63 10.71 6.19
CA PRO A 196 4.85 11.03 4.79
C PRO A 196 6.14 10.41 4.23
N GLY A 197 6.13 10.10 2.93
CA GLY A 197 7.30 9.52 2.24
C GLY A 197 6.93 8.94 0.89
N HIS A 198 6.17 7.85 0.83
CA HIS A 198 5.65 7.29 -0.41
C HIS A 198 4.61 8.22 -1.06
N THR A 199 3.81 8.91 -0.24
CA THR A 199 2.97 10.04 -0.61
C THR A 199 3.20 11.20 0.38
N PRO A 200 2.70 12.42 0.12
CA PRO A 200 2.80 13.54 1.05
C PRO A 200 2.14 13.31 2.41
N GLY A 201 1.20 12.36 2.47
CA GLY A 201 0.57 11.91 3.71
C GLY A 201 0.84 10.45 4.00
N MET A 202 0.47 9.64 4.56
CA MET A 202 0.39 8.21 4.91
C MET A 202 -0.14 8.11 6.33
N MET A 203 -1.17 7.32 6.50
CA MET A 203 -1.77 7.08 7.80
C MET A 203 -1.14 5.85 8.45
N VAL A 204 -0.76 5.98 9.71
CA VAL A 204 -0.44 4.87 10.61
C VAL A 204 -1.45 4.88 11.75
N VAL A 205 -2.02 3.74 12.07
CA VAL A 205 -3.02 3.61 13.14
C VAL A 205 -2.52 2.66 14.20
N GLU A 206 -2.40 3.13 15.43
CA GLU A 206 -2.12 2.31 16.60
C GLU A 206 -3.32 2.24 17.55
N GLY A 207 -3.25 1.37 18.57
CA GLY A 207 -4.33 1.18 19.54
C GLY A 207 -5.40 0.19 19.08
N ILE A 208 -5.17 -0.54 17.99
CA ILE A 208 -6.10 -1.56 17.47
C ILE A 208 -6.08 -2.76 18.41
N VAL A 209 -7.22 -3.06 19.04
CA VAL A 209 -7.38 -4.23 19.92
C VAL A 209 -8.03 -5.37 19.13
N LEU A 210 -7.27 -6.46 18.94
CA LEU A 210 -7.69 -7.67 18.23
C LEU A 210 -7.99 -8.78 19.20
N ARG A 211 -9.10 -9.52 19.00
CA ARG A 211 -9.60 -10.55 19.91
C ARG A 211 -9.52 -11.95 19.30
N ASP A 212 -9.04 -12.91 20.09
CA ASP A 212 -8.98 -14.34 19.77
C ASP A 212 -9.47 -15.14 20.99
N GLY A 213 -10.77 -15.37 21.08
CA GLY A 213 -11.41 -15.94 22.27
C GLY A 213 -11.25 -15.02 23.50
N THR A 214 -10.46 -15.49 24.48
CA THR A 214 -10.16 -14.71 25.70
C THR A 214 -8.91 -13.84 25.58
N ASP A 215 -8.11 -14.08 24.55
CA ASP A 215 -6.86 -13.37 24.34
C ASP A 215 -7.09 -12.08 23.53
N THR A 216 -6.22 -11.09 23.80
CA THR A 216 -6.20 -9.82 23.07
C THR A 216 -4.78 -9.50 22.61
N TYR A 217 -4.68 -8.88 21.44
CA TYR A 217 -3.41 -8.49 20.85
C TYR A 217 -3.47 -7.05 20.33
N ASN A 218 -2.39 -6.30 20.53
CA ASN A 218 -2.25 -4.97 19.96
C ASN A 218 -1.86 -5.07 18.50
N GLY A 219 -2.68 -4.45 17.67
CA GLY A 219 -2.46 -4.32 16.24
C GLY A 219 -1.98 -2.93 15.84
N ILE A 220 -1.29 -2.86 14.71
CA ILE A 220 -0.95 -1.63 14.00
C ILE A 220 -1.37 -1.77 12.55
N TRP A 221 -1.88 -0.70 11.96
CA TRP A 221 -2.17 -0.65 10.53
C TRP A 221 -1.39 0.45 9.82
N GLY A 222 -0.89 0.13 8.62
CA GLY A 222 -0.08 1.03 7.83
C GLY A 222 1.39 1.08 8.25
N ASN A 223 2.16 1.87 7.53
CA ASN A 223 3.57 2.15 7.82
C ASN A 223 3.84 3.62 7.55
N ALA A 224 4.76 4.21 8.31
CA ALA A 224 5.35 5.48 7.92
C ALA A 224 6.29 5.29 6.71
N GLY A 225 6.33 6.26 5.82
CA GLY A 225 7.18 6.23 4.63
C GLY A 225 8.67 6.28 4.94
N GLY A 226 9.50 5.81 4.00
CA GLY A 226 10.97 5.82 4.14
C GLY A 226 11.62 7.21 4.00
N GLY A 227 10.84 8.25 3.76
CA GLY A 227 11.35 9.58 3.37
C GLY A 227 11.53 9.70 1.86
N GLY A 228 12.12 10.81 1.42
CA GLY A 228 12.40 11.09 0.01
C GLY A 228 13.89 11.14 -0.29
N GLU A 229 14.26 11.71 -1.44
CA GLU A 229 15.64 11.90 -1.83
C GLU A 229 16.28 13.13 -1.15
N GLY A 230 17.59 13.10 -1.03
CA GLY A 230 18.40 14.17 -0.47
C GLY A 230 18.23 14.38 1.04
N LEU A 231 18.84 15.44 1.56
CA LEU A 231 18.89 15.68 3.00
C LEU A 231 17.51 15.80 3.65
N ALA A 232 16.59 16.57 3.06
CA ALA A 232 15.24 16.75 3.60
C ALA A 232 14.46 15.42 3.62
N GLY A 233 14.64 14.59 2.60
CA GLY A 233 14.06 13.25 2.55
C GLY A 233 14.62 12.33 3.62
N ALA A 234 15.94 12.35 3.83
CA ALA A 234 16.60 11.56 4.88
C ALA A 234 16.14 11.99 6.29
N GLU A 235 16.00 13.29 6.54
CA GLU A 235 15.43 13.82 7.78
C GLU A 235 14.01 13.36 8.00
N GLN A 236 13.17 13.36 6.96
CA GLN A 236 11.80 12.83 7.05
C GLN A 236 11.81 11.34 7.34
N GLY A 237 12.66 10.57 6.67
CA GLY A 237 12.81 9.14 6.92
C GLY A 237 13.18 8.84 8.37
N LEU A 238 14.08 9.62 8.96
CA LEU A 238 14.44 9.47 10.38
C LEU A 238 13.27 9.83 11.32
N ARG A 239 12.51 10.89 11.02
CA ARG A 239 11.29 11.20 11.81
C ARG A 239 10.29 10.05 11.79
N ASN A 240 10.05 9.49 10.61
CA ASN A 240 9.15 8.35 10.42
C ASN A 240 9.64 7.08 11.15
N ALA A 241 10.94 6.79 11.07
CA ALA A 241 11.52 5.65 11.79
C ALA A 241 11.43 5.82 13.30
N ASN A 242 11.62 7.04 13.84
CA ASN A 242 11.42 7.34 15.25
C ASN A 242 9.95 7.18 15.66
N LEU A 243 8.98 7.62 14.85
CA LEU A 243 7.56 7.39 15.09
C LEU A 243 7.27 5.89 15.21
N MET A 244 7.67 5.09 14.22
CA MET A 244 7.43 3.63 14.25
C MET A 244 8.11 2.98 15.46
N ALA A 245 9.32 3.41 15.81
CA ALA A 245 10.05 2.90 16.96
C ALA A 245 9.48 3.34 18.32
N SER A 246 8.65 4.38 18.39
CA SER A 246 7.96 4.81 19.61
C SER A 246 6.74 3.96 19.93
N ILE A 247 6.11 3.33 18.94
CA ILE A 247 4.96 2.46 19.09
C ILE A 247 5.43 1.13 19.67
N ARG A 248 4.76 0.65 20.73
CA ARG A 248 5.22 -0.50 21.53
C ARG A 248 4.19 -1.62 21.57
N ASP A 249 4.66 -2.80 21.97
CA ASP A 249 3.84 -3.98 22.25
C ASP A 249 2.96 -4.44 21.07
N ILE A 250 3.40 -4.17 19.84
CA ILE A 250 2.71 -4.60 18.63
C ILE A 250 2.96 -6.09 18.40
N ARG A 251 1.86 -6.83 18.30
CA ARG A 251 1.83 -8.26 18.03
C ARG A 251 1.25 -8.61 16.67
N VAL A 252 0.49 -7.70 16.06
CA VAL A 252 -0.15 -7.91 14.77
C VAL A 252 0.09 -6.69 13.88
N ASN A 253 0.67 -6.92 12.71
CA ASN A 253 0.82 -5.89 11.71
C ASN A 253 -0.19 -6.10 10.57
N MET A 254 -1.19 -5.23 10.52
CA MET A 254 -2.19 -5.20 9.45
C MET A 254 -1.60 -4.51 8.23
N ARG A 255 -1.00 -5.28 7.33
CA ARG A 255 -0.36 -4.76 6.12
C ARG A 255 -1.37 -4.16 5.17
N THR A 256 -0.98 -3.12 4.44
CA THR A 256 -1.78 -2.50 3.37
C THR A 256 -1.67 -3.27 2.05
N HIS A 257 -0.61 -4.04 1.89
CA HIS A 257 -0.38 -4.95 0.75
C HIS A 257 0.08 -6.32 1.20
N SER A 258 -0.36 -7.36 0.51
CA SER A 258 -0.02 -8.75 0.85
C SER A 258 1.46 -9.10 0.73
N TRP A 259 2.22 -8.34 -0.07
CA TRP A 259 3.67 -8.56 -0.26
C TRP A 259 4.56 -7.80 0.72
N GLN A 260 3.99 -6.98 1.60
CA GLN A 260 4.76 -6.18 2.55
C GLN A 260 5.28 -7.00 3.74
N ASP A 261 4.88 -8.26 3.83
CA ASP A 261 5.48 -9.15 4.82
C ASP A 261 6.95 -9.37 4.45
N PRO A 262 7.86 -9.13 5.39
CA PRO A 262 9.28 -9.32 5.13
C PRO A 262 9.59 -10.79 4.87
N ASP A 263 10.57 -11.05 4.01
CA ASP A 263 11.15 -12.36 3.89
C ASP A 263 11.57 -12.85 5.29
N GLY A 264 11.11 -14.03 5.66
CA GLY A 264 11.35 -14.60 6.99
C GLY A 264 10.34 -14.21 8.07
N ALA A 265 9.23 -13.50 7.75
CA ALA A 265 8.14 -13.36 8.71
C ALA A 265 7.61 -14.74 9.13
N PRO A 266 7.39 -15.00 10.43
CA PRO A 266 6.82 -16.26 10.89
C PRO A 266 5.49 -16.55 10.19
N GLY A 267 5.37 -17.71 9.52
CA GLY A 267 4.17 -18.09 8.79
C GLY A 267 4.00 -17.49 7.39
N GLY A 268 4.97 -16.71 6.88
CA GLY A 268 4.90 -16.11 5.54
C GLY A 268 4.02 -14.87 5.43
N GLY A 269 3.53 -14.59 4.23
CA GLY A 269 2.67 -13.45 3.95
C GLY A 269 1.21 -13.64 4.40
N ILE A 270 0.37 -12.63 4.21
CA ILE A 270 -1.03 -12.62 4.64
C ILE A 270 -1.78 -13.87 4.16
N HIS A 271 -1.62 -14.25 2.90
CA HIS A 271 -2.34 -15.38 2.31
C HIS A 271 -1.81 -16.74 2.77
N GLU A 272 -0.51 -16.84 3.05
CA GLU A 272 0.11 -18.04 3.59
C GLU A 272 -0.37 -18.28 5.03
N ARG A 273 -0.38 -17.23 5.86
CA ARG A 273 -0.91 -17.26 7.23
C ARG A 273 -2.42 -17.60 7.27
N ALA A 274 -3.20 -17.07 6.32
CA ALA A 274 -4.63 -17.33 6.23
C ALA A 274 -4.95 -18.82 5.99
N LYS A 275 -4.08 -19.57 5.27
CA LYS A 275 -4.24 -21.02 5.06
C LYS A 275 -4.11 -21.83 6.34
N LEU A 276 -3.46 -21.29 7.36
CA LEU A 276 -3.28 -21.96 8.66
C LEU A 276 -4.48 -21.79 9.60
N LEU A 277 -5.30 -20.74 9.39
CA LEU A 277 -6.46 -20.43 10.26
C LEU A 277 -7.45 -21.61 10.41
N PRO A 278 -7.91 -22.27 9.31
CA PRO A 278 -8.91 -23.33 9.40
C PRO A 278 -8.42 -24.60 10.09
N THR A 279 -7.10 -24.81 10.16
CA THR A 279 -6.47 -26.03 10.72
C THR A 279 -5.93 -25.82 12.13
N ARG A 280 -5.90 -24.57 12.61
CA ARG A 280 -5.42 -24.21 13.95
C ARG A 280 -6.22 -24.91 15.03
N GLN A 281 -5.53 -25.55 15.96
CA GLN A 281 -6.14 -26.19 17.11
C GLN A 281 -6.22 -25.25 18.31
N PRO A 282 -7.17 -25.44 19.24
CA PRO A 282 -7.23 -24.66 20.48
C PRO A 282 -5.89 -24.73 21.25
N GLY A 283 -5.35 -23.57 21.62
CA GLY A 283 -4.07 -23.44 22.32
C GLY A 283 -2.82 -23.38 21.43
N GLU A 284 -2.97 -23.53 20.11
CA GLU A 284 -1.87 -23.26 19.17
C GLU A 284 -1.70 -21.75 18.96
N PRO A 285 -0.46 -21.28 18.73
CA PRO A 285 -0.20 -19.86 18.41
C PRO A 285 -1.07 -19.38 17.23
N HIS A 286 -1.56 -18.15 17.33
CA HIS A 286 -2.35 -17.57 16.24
C HIS A 286 -1.43 -17.21 15.07
N PRO A 287 -1.74 -17.62 13.80
CA PRO A 287 -0.84 -17.42 12.65
C PRO A 287 -0.49 -15.97 12.34
N PHE A 288 -1.34 -15.03 12.73
CA PHE A 288 -1.13 -13.59 12.52
C PHE A 288 -0.49 -12.87 13.72
N VAL A 289 -0.19 -13.59 14.81
CA VAL A 289 0.47 -13.01 15.98
C VAL A 289 1.96 -13.25 15.89
N ASP A 290 2.71 -12.16 15.71
CA ASP A 290 4.17 -12.20 15.67
C ASP A 290 4.77 -12.39 17.09
N PRO A 291 6.01 -12.92 17.22
CA PRO A 291 6.73 -12.93 18.49
C PRO A 291 6.81 -11.53 19.12
N PRO A 292 6.89 -11.41 20.45
CA PRO A 292 6.88 -10.12 21.13
C PRO A 292 7.96 -9.14 20.67
N GLU A 293 9.16 -9.66 20.35
CA GLU A 293 10.32 -8.90 19.90
C GLU A 293 10.28 -8.54 18.42
N PHE A 294 9.51 -9.25 17.60
CA PHE A 294 9.59 -9.18 16.13
C PHE A 294 9.37 -7.76 15.59
N TYR A 295 8.34 -7.07 16.06
CA TYR A 295 8.07 -5.69 15.63
C TYR A 295 9.19 -4.75 16.07
N GLN A 296 9.63 -4.84 17.33
CA GLN A 296 10.65 -3.96 17.90
C GLN A 296 12.00 -4.12 17.20
N ASP A 297 12.40 -5.35 16.90
CA ASP A 297 13.64 -5.63 16.16
C ASP A 297 13.61 -5.02 14.74
N ARG A 298 12.48 -5.09 14.09
CA ARG A 298 12.32 -4.53 12.75
C ARG A 298 12.35 -3.01 12.72
N VAL A 299 11.67 -2.37 13.66
CA VAL A 299 11.68 -0.89 13.72
C VAL A 299 13.03 -0.37 14.19
N ALA A 300 13.76 -1.12 15.04
CA ALA A 300 15.14 -0.78 15.40
C ALA A 300 16.08 -0.82 14.19
N GLN A 301 16.01 -1.88 13.37
CA GLN A 301 16.77 -1.97 12.12
C GLN A 301 16.45 -0.84 11.13
N ALA A 302 15.15 -0.49 11.01
CA ALA A 302 14.71 0.63 10.18
C ALA A 302 15.27 1.97 10.69
N LEU A 303 15.29 2.17 12.01
CA LEU A 303 15.85 3.37 12.64
C LEU A 303 17.35 3.49 12.41
N GLU A 304 18.11 2.41 12.61
CA GLU A 304 19.55 2.39 12.29
C GLU A 304 19.82 2.70 10.81
N SER A 305 19.01 2.14 9.92
CA SER A 305 19.12 2.43 8.49
C SER A 305 18.83 3.90 8.18
N ALA A 306 17.80 4.50 8.76
CA ALA A 306 17.45 5.90 8.58
C ALA A 306 18.54 6.85 9.10
N GLN A 307 19.15 6.52 10.25
CA GLN A 307 20.28 7.26 10.82
C GLN A 307 21.50 7.24 9.88
N ARG A 308 21.82 6.07 9.29
CA ARG A 308 22.91 5.92 8.33
C ARG A 308 22.65 6.76 7.07
N VAL A 309 21.44 6.67 6.48
CA VAL A 309 21.08 7.46 5.30
C VAL A 309 21.20 8.96 5.57
N LEU A 310 20.74 9.43 6.75
CA LEU A 310 20.88 10.85 7.11
C LEU A 310 22.35 11.27 7.20
N ALA A 311 23.22 10.46 7.81
CA ALA A 311 24.65 10.78 7.91
C ALA A 311 25.31 10.85 6.53
N GLU A 312 24.96 9.95 5.62
CA GLU A 312 25.45 9.95 4.23
C GLU A 312 25.02 11.22 3.47
N GLU A 313 23.75 11.64 3.58
CA GLU A 313 23.25 12.84 2.93
C GLU A 313 23.86 14.13 3.52
N GLN A 314 24.09 14.17 4.83
CA GLN A 314 24.80 15.27 5.48
C GLN A 314 26.24 15.40 4.98
N ALA A 315 26.96 14.28 4.82
CA ALA A 315 28.32 14.28 4.29
C ALA A 315 28.36 14.74 2.82
N LYS A 316 27.40 14.33 2.00
CA LYS A 316 27.28 14.81 0.61
C LYS A 316 27.02 16.32 0.55
N ALA A 317 26.13 16.85 1.38
CA ALA A 317 25.82 18.28 1.44
C ALA A 317 27.02 19.12 1.86
N GLN A 318 27.91 18.61 2.76
CA GLN A 318 29.14 19.27 3.18
C GLN A 318 30.26 19.24 2.10
N SER A 319 30.24 18.21 1.25
CA SER A 319 31.25 18.03 0.19
C SER A 319 30.94 18.78 -1.11
N ASN A 320 29.72 19.28 -1.26
CA ASN A 320 29.22 19.97 -2.47
C ASN A 320 28.46 21.25 -2.06
N PRO A 321 29.17 22.30 -1.57
CA PRO A 321 28.59 23.53 -1.05
C PRO A 321 27.91 24.40 -2.14
#